data_e8d988c1d0d0bd369b92514fc8dd54d9
#
_entry.id   e8d988c1d0d0bd369b92514fc8dd54d9
#
_cell.length_a   1.000
_cell.length_b   1.000
_cell.length_c   1.000
_cell.angle_alpha   90.00
_cell.angle_beta   90.00
_cell.angle_gamma   90.00
#
_symmetry.space_group_name_H-M   'P 1'
#
loop_
_entity.id
_entity.type
_entity.pdbx_description
1 polymer ?
#
loop_
_entity_poly.entity_id
_entity_poly.type
_entity_poly.pdbx_seq_one_letter_code
_entity_poly.pdbx_strand_id
1 'polypeptide(L)'
;MIEVDHLTKYYGPIAAVRDLSFQVNKGEILGFLGPNGAGKTTTMRILSGFMPATSGRVLVDGYDVFSQALEVRRRVGYLPENVPLYREMTVRSYLRFVAEVKGLSRPQRRRQVGEVMAACGIGDMERRLISTLSKGYRQRVGLAQALLNDPPVLILDEPTVGLDPRQIVEIRQIIKGLRHEHTVILSTHILPEVSMTCDRVVIISDGRVTAVDTPDNLTERAQHHRLIHLQIQGPEAQVTAHLRGLEGIVSVEGTGDSAGEPRSYTVATIKERDLRADLARAVVQQGWQLLELRPLRLSLEEVFVQLTTEEEATNA
;
A
#
# COMPACT_ATOMS: atom_id res chain seq x y z
N MET A 1 -11.48 4.94 -14.24
CA MET A 1 -10.87 6.28 -13.97
C MET A 1 -9.46 6.35 -14.50
N ILE A 2 -8.62 5.35 -14.22
CA ILE A 2 -7.31 5.19 -14.86
C ILE A 2 -7.27 3.82 -15.52
N GLU A 3 -6.79 3.77 -16.75
CA GLU A 3 -6.64 2.54 -17.52
C GLU A 3 -5.20 2.48 -18.05
N VAL A 4 -4.53 1.39 -17.76
CA VAL A 4 -3.16 1.10 -18.20
C VAL A 4 -3.20 -0.19 -19.00
N ASP A 5 -2.76 -0.12 -20.26
CA ASP A 5 -2.85 -1.22 -21.22
C ASP A 5 -1.50 -1.44 -21.88
N HIS A 6 -0.88 -2.61 -21.62
CA HIS A 6 0.40 -3.06 -22.16
C HIS A 6 1.53 -2.03 -22.03
N LEU A 7 1.57 -1.29 -20.90
CA LEU A 7 2.53 -0.23 -20.64
C LEU A 7 3.95 -0.80 -20.55
N THR A 8 4.86 -0.26 -21.38
CA THR A 8 6.27 -0.62 -21.36
C THR A 8 7.15 0.61 -21.38
N LYS A 9 8.25 0.60 -20.59
CA LYS A 9 9.25 1.66 -20.56
C LYS A 9 10.65 1.12 -20.52
N TYR A 10 11.43 1.53 -21.51
CA TYR A 10 12.87 1.27 -21.59
C TYR A 10 13.69 2.52 -21.27
N TYR A 11 14.81 2.33 -20.58
CA TYR A 11 15.90 3.29 -20.44
C TYR A 11 17.15 2.67 -21.07
N GLY A 12 17.42 2.99 -22.33
CA GLY A 12 18.42 2.26 -23.12
C GLY A 12 18.07 0.78 -23.18
N PRO A 13 18.97 -0.13 -22.78
CA PRO A 13 18.71 -1.57 -22.79
C PRO A 13 17.87 -2.07 -21.59
N ILE A 14 17.66 -1.22 -20.57
CA ILE A 14 17.00 -1.63 -19.32
C ILE A 14 15.49 -1.41 -19.46
N ALA A 15 14.72 -2.50 -19.34
CA ALA A 15 13.27 -2.44 -19.25
C ALA A 15 12.85 -2.18 -17.80
N ALA A 16 12.48 -0.93 -17.49
CA ALA A 16 12.02 -0.56 -16.16
C ALA A 16 10.54 -0.90 -15.90
N VAL A 17 9.74 -1.01 -16.97
CA VAL A 17 8.34 -1.46 -16.95
C VAL A 17 8.13 -2.34 -18.16
N ARG A 18 7.46 -3.49 -17.97
CA ARG A 18 7.29 -4.54 -18.98
C ARG A 18 5.85 -4.99 -19.03
N ASP A 19 5.14 -4.59 -20.09
CA ASP A 19 3.79 -5.10 -20.40
C ASP A 19 2.79 -4.98 -19.23
N LEU A 20 2.79 -3.83 -18.57
CA LEU A 20 2.03 -3.59 -17.36
C LEU A 20 0.59 -3.20 -17.70
N SER A 21 -0.40 -3.96 -17.21
CA SER A 21 -1.82 -3.69 -17.43
C SER A 21 -2.60 -3.75 -16.13
N PHE A 22 -3.35 -2.69 -15.83
CA PHE A 22 -4.24 -2.60 -14.67
C PHE A 22 -5.24 -1.45 -14.81
N GLN A 23 -6.27 -1.45 -13.95
CA GLN A 23 -7.28 -0.40 -13.91
C GLN A 23 -7.50 0.10 -12.49
N VAL A 24 -7.84 1.40 -12.37
CA VAL A 24 -8.22 2.05 -11.11
C VAL A 24 -9.63 2.61 -11.25
N ASN A 25 -10.50 2.23 -10.32
CA ASN A 25 -11.88 2.70 -10.30
C ASN A 25 -11.97 4.13 -9.74
N LYS A 26 -13.06 4.82 -10.05
CA LYS A 26 -13.30 6.16 -9.53
C LYS A 26 -13.50 6.12 -8.00
N GLY A 27 -12.84 7.01 -7.27
CA GLY A 27 -12.94 7.12 -5.82
C GLY A 27 -12.22 6.01 -5.04
N GLU A 28 -11.46 5.16 -5.72
CA GLU A 28 -10.66 4.07 -5.14
C GLU A 28 -9.29 4.58 -4.69
N ILE A 29 -8.78 4.03 -3.59
CA ILE A 29 -7.37 4.14 -3.20
C ILE A 29 -6.68 2.84 -3.62
N LEU A 30 -5.90 2.88 -4.69
CA LEU A 30 -5.11 1.76 -5.19
C LEU A 30 -3.68 1.83 -4.63
N GLY A 31 -3.24 0.79 -3.93
CA GLY A 31 -1.86 0.59 -3.55
C GLY A 31 -1.04 0.05 -4.73
N PHE A 32 0.12 0.64 -4.98
CA PHE A 32 1.06 0.17 -5.99
C PHE A 32 2.33 -0.29 -5.28
N LEU A 33 2.41 -1.59 -5.00
CA LEU A 33 3.38 -2.21 -4.11
C LEU A 33 4.47 -2.94 -4.90
N GLY A 34 5.72 -2.84 -4.46
CA GLY A 34 6.83 -3.57 -5.05
C GLY A 34 8.17 -3.20 -4.42
N PRO A 35 9.23 -4.02 -4.61
CA PRO A 35 10.55 -3.71 -4.11
C PRO A 35 11.14 -2.47 -4.80
N ASN A 36 12.27 -2.00 -4.29
CA ASN A 36 13.02 -0.93 -4.95
C ASN A 36 13.51 -1.41 -6.32
N GLY A 37 13.37 -0.56 -7.33
CA GLY A 37 13.72 -0.92 -8.71
C GLY A 37 12.61 -1.62 -9.50
N ALA A 38 11.50 -2.04 -8.90
CA ALA A 38 10.39 -2.73 -9.58
C ALA A 38 9.62 -1.88 -10.61
N GLY A 39 9.95 -0.61 -10.80
CA GLY A 39 9.31 0.26 -11.79
C GLY A 39 8.22 1.20 -11.23
N LYS A 40 7.99 1.24 -9.89
CA LYS A 40 6.95 2.08 -9.26
C LYS A 40 7.02 3.55 -9.68
N THR A 41 8.11 4.23 -9.35
CA THR A 41 8.30 5.66 -9.67
C THR A 41 8.25 5.93 -11.18
N THR A 42 8.76 5.02 -12.00
CA THR A 42 8.67 5.13 -13.47
C THR A 42 7.20 5.12 -13.91
N THR A 43 6.41 4.19 -13.40
CA THR A 43 4.97 4.13 -13.68
C THR A 43 4.26 5.40 -13.19
N MET A 44 4.50 5.86 -11.95
CA MET A 44 3.90 7.10 -11.42
C MET A 44 4.21 8.32 -12.30
N ARG A 45 5.44 8.44 -12.80
CA ARG A 45 5.85 9.53 -13.71
C ARG A 45 5.15 9.46 -15.07
N ILE A 46 4.90 8.26 -15.59
CA ILE A 46 4.14 8.10 -16.84
C ILE A 46 2.68 8.47 -16.61
N LEU A 47 2.02 7.94 -15.57
CA LEU A 47 0.64 8.23 -15.25
C LEU A 47 0.38 9.73 -15.00
N SER A 48 1.35 10.44 -14.41
CA SER A 48 1.26 11.88 -14.17
C SER A 48 1.51 12.74 -15.44
N GLY A 49 1.82 12.11 -16.59
CA GLY A 49 2.19 12.82 -17.82
C GLY A 49 3.54 13.52 -17.74
N PHE A 50 4.40 13.13 -16.78
CA PHE A 50 5.76 13.70 -16.63
C PHE A 50 6.72 13.17 -17.67
N MET A 51 6.58 11.89 -18.08
CA MET A 51 7.41 11.27 -19.11
C MET A 51 6.57 10.35 -20.01
N PRO A 52 6.97 10.17 -21.29
CA PRO A 52 6.30 9.25 -22.19
C PRO A 52 6.66 7.79 -21.90
N ALA A 53 5.73 6.89 -22.18
CA ALA A 53 5.99 5.46 -22.32
C ALA A 53 6.85 5.17 -23.55
N THR A 54 7.43 3.96 -23.63
CA THR A 54 8.04 3.44 -24.86
C THR A 54 6.99 2.81 -25.76
N SER A 55 6.03 2.07 -25.16
CA SER A 55 4.86 1.51 -25.84
C SER A 55 3.72 1.29 -24.84
N GLY A 56 2.55 0.91 -25.35
CA GLY A 56 1.33 0.75 -24.57
C GLY A 56 0.52 2.03 -24.52
N ARG A 57 -0.63 1.97 -23.84
CA ARG A 57 -1.60 3.06 -23.72
C ARG A 57 -1.94 3.34 -22.28
N VAL A 58 -2.08 4.61 -21.93
CA VAL A 58 -2.53 5.02 -20.60
C VAL A 58 -3.60 6.10 -20.74
N LEU A 59 -4.75 5.87 -20.12
CA LEU A 59 -5.82 6.85 -20.01
C LEU A 59 -5.97 7.27 -18.54
N VAL A 60 -6.07 8.58 -18.32
CA VAL A 60 -6.37 9.16 -17.02
C VAL A 60 -7.56 10.10 -17.17
N ASP A 61 -8.65 9.79 -16.47
CA ASP A 61 -9.92 10.51 -16.57
C ASP A 61 -10.43 10.63 -18.03
N GLY A 62 -10.22 9.58 -18.83
CA GLY A 62 -10.60 9.51 -20.24
C GLY A 62 -9.62 10.18 -21.21
N TYR A 63 -8.54 10.80 -20.72
CA TYR A 63 -7.53 11.48 -21.55
C TYR A 63 -6.27 10.63 -21.69
N ASP A 64 -5.79 10.52 -22.92
CA ASP A 64 -4.56 9.81 -23.22
C ASP A 64 -3.32 10.59 -22.76
N VAL A 65 -2.49 9.93 -21.96
CA VAL A 65 -1.33 10.56 -21.29
C VAL A 65 -0.29 11.09 -22.27
N PHE A 66 -0.18 10.50 -23.45
CA PHE A 66 0.80 10.93 -24.46
C PHE A 66 0.25 12.05 -25.35
N SER A 67 -0.89 11.82 -26.00
CA SER A 67 -1.45 12.77 -26.97
C SER A 67 -2.16 13.97 -26.32
N GLN A 68 -2.64 13.81 -25.07
CA GLN A 68 -3.41 14.81 -24.32
C GLN A 68 -2.76 15.16 -22.97
N ALA A 69 -1.42 15.19 -22.91
CA ALA A 69 -0.65 15.36 -21.68
C ALA A 69 -1.04 16.61 -20.86
N LEU A 70 -1.42 17.71 -21.48
CA LEU A 70 -1.85 18.93 -20.78
C LEU A 70 -3.17 18.73 -20.05
N GLU A 71 -4.12 18.00 -20.66
CA GLU A 71 -5.41 17.71 -20.04
C GLU A 71 -5.24 16.74 -18.86
N VAL A 72 -4.34 15.75 -18.99
CA VAL A 72 -3.97 14.86 -17.89
C VAL A 72 -3.35 15.65 -16.72
N ARG A 73 -2.37 16.51 -16.98
CA ARG A 73 -1.71 17.32 -15.93
C ARG A 73 -2.66 18.26 -15.19
N ARG A 74 -3.74 18.71 -15.83
CA ARG A 74 -4.79 19.53 -15.19
C ARG A 74 -5.64 18.72 -14.22
N ARG A 75 -5.76 17.40 -14.44
CA ARG A 75 -6.59 16.47 -13.68
C ARG A 75 -5.83 15.65 -12.65
N VAL A 76 -4.52 15.72 -12.67
CA VAL A 76 -3.65 14.95 -11.77
C VAL A 76 -2.99 15.87 -10.76
N GLY A 77 -3.15 15.52 -9.48
CA GLY A 77 -2.29 16.00 -8.41
C GLY A 77 -1.16 15.00 -8.21
N TYR A 78 0.09 15.43 -8.33
CA TYR A 78 1.25 14.55 -8.20
C TYR A 78 2.12 14.96 -7.03
N LEU A 79 2.37 14.02 -6.14
CA LEU A 79 3.35 14.11 -5.05
C LEU A 79 4.50 13.14 -5.37
N PRO A 80 5.65 13.59 -5.84
CA PRO A 80 6.81 12.74 -6.04
C PRO A 80 7.48 12.41 -4.70
N GLU A 81 8.24 11.31 -4.65
CA GLU A 81 9.03 10.89 -3.47
C GLU A 81 9.88 12.05 -2.90
N ASN A 82 10.62 12.74 -3.78
CA ASN A 82 11.36 13.93 -3.42
C ASN A 82 10.57 15.17 -3.84
N VAL A 83 9.94 15.82 -2.86
CA VAL A 83 9.07 16.99 -3.10
C VAL A 83 9.89 18.22 -3.49
N PRO A 84 9.73 18.78 -4.70
CA PRO A 84 10.48 19.94 -5.17
C PRO A 84 9.87 21.24 -4.61
N LEU A 85 10.16 21.57 -3.35
CA LEU A 85 9.66 22.75 -2.68
C LEU A 85 10.64 23.94 -2.81
N TYR A 86 10.12 25.15 -2.97
CA TYR A 86 10.90 26.39 -2.88
C TYR A 86 11.13 26.73 -1.42
N ARG A 87 12.30 26.32 -0.90
CA ARG A 87 12.65 26.33 0.52
C ARG A 87 12.73 27.72 1.14
N GLU A 88 12.99 28.74 0.34
CA GLU A 88 13.05 30.16 0.68
C GLU A 88 11.70 30.86 0.75
N MET A 89 10.64 30.16 0.33
CA MET A 89 9.27 30.68 0.45
C MET A 89 8.62 30.23 1.77
N THR A 90 7.67 31.03 2.24
CA THR A 90 6.76 30.59 3.32
C THR A 90 5.74 29.57 2.75
N VAL A 91 5.18 28.69 3.59
CA VAL A 91 4.18 27.71 3.20
C VAL A 91 3.04 28.35 2.40
N ARG A 92 2.43 29.42 2.96
CA ARG A 92 1.34 30.14 2.30
C ARG A 92 1.76 30.76 0.96
N SER A 93 2.94 31.37 0.90
CA SER A 93 3.41 32.01 -0.34
C SER A 93 3.67 30.98 -1.44
N TYR A 94 4.24 29.85 -1.06
CA TYR A 94 4.48 28.72 -1.98
C TYR A 94 3.16 28.15 -2.53
N LEU A 95 2.20 27.82 -1.66
CA LEU A 95 0.90 27.29 -2.10
C LEU A 95 0.12 28.28 -2.96
N ARG A 96 0.20 29.57 -2.66
CA ARG A 96 -0.41 30.62 -3.51
C ARG A 96 0.27 30.69 -4.89
N PHE A 97 1.59 30.58 -4.95
CA PHE A 97 2.33 30.52 -6.20
C PHE A 97 1.92 29.30 -7.03
N VAL A 98 1.89 28.11 -6.44
CA VAL A 98 1.44 26.90 -7.13
C VAL A 98 0.00 27.02 -7.63
N ALA A 99 -0.92 27.55 -6.81
CA ALA A 99 -2.30 27.79 -7.21
C ALA A 99 -2.39 28.76 -8.41
N GLU A 100 -1.49 29.75 -8.48
CA GLU A 100 -1.40 30.66 -9.63
C GLU A 100 -0.90 29.96 -10.89
N VAL A 101 0.14 29.14 -10.78
CA VAL A 101 0.66 28.33 -11.90
C VAL A 101 -0.40 27.36 -12.42
N LYS A 102 -1.23 26.80 -11.53
CA LYS A 102 -2.38 25.95 -11.91
C LYS A 102 -3.55 26.72 -12.51
N GLY A 103 -3.47 28.05 -12.64
CA GLY A 103 -4.46 28.88 -13.30
C GLY A 103 -5.64 29.30 -12.46
N LEU A 104 -5.60 29.14 -11.12
CA LEU A 104 -6.70 29.57 -10.25
C LEU A 104 -6.82 31.09 -10.18
N SER A 105 -8.04 31.60 -10.22
CA SER A 105 -8.34 33.04 -10.01
C SER A 105 -7.99 33.48 -8.58
N ARG A 106 -7.79 34.79 -8.37
CA ARG A 106 -7.45 35.31 -7.03
C ARG A 106 -8.40 34.88 -5.91
N PRO A 107 -9.74 34.91 -6.08
CA PRO A 107 -10.67 34.42 -5.05
C PRO A 107 -10.53 32.93 -4.80
N GLN A 108 -10.40 32.10 -5.87
CA GLN A 108 -10.22 30.66 -5.77
C GLN A 108 -8.92 30.30 -5.04
N ARG A 109 -7.80 30.99 -5.38
CA ARG A 109 -6.50 30.81 -4.69
C ARG A 109 -6.61 31.02 -3.19
N ARG A 110 -7.28 32.13 -2.76
CA ARG A 110 -7.44 32.45 -1.34
C ARG A 110 -8.22 31.36 -0.61
N ARG A 111 -9.31 30.87 -1.20
CA ARG A 111 -10.16 29.82 -0.65
C ARG A 111 -9.42 28.49 -0.61
N GLN A 112 -8.97 27.98 -1.74
CA GLN A 112 -8.38 26.65 -1.84
C GLN A 112 -7.07 26.50 -1.05
N VAL A 113 -6.21 27.54 -1.02
CA VAL A 113 -5.01 27.50 -0.17
C VAL A 113 -5.37 27.32 1.30
N GLY A 114 -6.44 27.96 1.79
CA GLY A 114 -6.94 27.74 3.14
C GLY A 114 -7.46 26.32 3.36
N GLU A 115 -8.25 25.81 2.43
CA GLU A 115 -8.83 24.47 2.45
C GLU A 115 -7.75 23.37 2.47
N VAL A 116 -6.77 23.42 1.55
CA VAL A 116 -5.71 22.38 1.50
C VAL A 116 -4.77 22.47 2.70
N MET A 117 -4.53 23.67 3.24
CA MET A 117 -3.73 23.83 4.46
C MET A 117 -4.43 23.20 5.66
N ALA A 118 -5.74 23.36 5.77
CA ALA A 118 -6.55 22.75 6.82
C ALA A 118 -6.60 21.23 6.65
N ALA A 119 -6.88 20.74 5.45
CA ALA A 119 -6.92 19.29 5.12
C ALA A 119 -5.59 18.58 5.42
N CYS A 120 -4.45 19.23 5.16
CA CYS A 120 -3.13 18.66 5.43
C CYS A 120 -2.59 18.98 6.83
N GLY A 121 -3.32 19.68 7.69
CA GLY A 121 -2.91 20.01 9.05
C GLY A 121 -1.62 20.84 9.13
N ILE A 122 -1.50 21.87 8.26
CA ILE A 122 -0.33 22.76 8.17
C ILE A 122 -0.68 24.24 8.38
N GLY A 123 -1.87 24.54 8.91
CA GLY A 123 -2.34 25.91 9.13
C GLY A 123 -1.46 26.71 10.09
N ASP A 124 -0.96 26.07 11.13
CA ASP A 124 -0.04 26.65 12.13
C ASP A 124 1.33 27.04 11.57
N MET A 125 1.72 26.43 10.44
CA MET A 125 3.00 26.66 9.75
C MET A 125 2.92 27.67 8.59
N GLU A 126 1.77 28.27 8.35
CA GLU A 126 1.50 29.10 7.16
C GLU A 126 2.55 30.17 6.86
N ARG A 127 3.08 30.80 7.93
CA ARG A 127 4.06 31.90 7.82
C ARG A 127 5.50 31.46 7.95
N ARG A 128 5.75 30.16 8.24
CA ARG A 128 7.10 29.64 8.36
C ARG A 128 7.73 29.41 7.00
N LEU A 129 9.05 29.61 6.94
CA LEU A 129 9.84 29.22 5.76
C LEU A 129 9.86 27.70 5.63
N ILE A 130 9.71 27.20 4.41
CA ILE A 130 9.73 25.76 4.11
C ILE A 130 11.07 25.12 4.50
N SER A 131 12.19 25.89 4.41
CA SER A 131 13.50 25.43 4.84
C SER A 131 13.57 25.03 6.32
N THR A 132 12.75 25.65 7.18
CA THR A 132 12.75 25.42 8.64
C THR A 132 11.81 24.29 9.09
N LEU A 133 11.06 23.70 8.16
CA LEU A 133 10.11 22.64 8.47
C LEU A 133 10.79 21.27 8.61
N SER A 134 10.22 20.41 9.46
CA SER A 134 10.58 18.99 9.51
C SER A 134 10.26 18.30 8.18
N LYS A 135 10.81 17.08 7.96
CA LYS A 135 10.51 16.29 6.75
C LYS A 135 8.99 16.04 6.62
N GLY A 136 8.30 15.69 7.72
CA GLY A 136 6.86 15.42 7.71
C GLY A 136 6.03 16.64 7.34
N TYR A 137 6.37 17.82 7.86
CA TYR A 137 5.69 19.06 7.44
C TYR A 137 5.96 19.39 5.97
N ARG A 138 7.17 19.18 5.46
CA ARG A 138 7.45 19.36 4.02
C ARG A 138 6.64 18.38 3.16
N GLN A 139 6.46 17.15 3.61
CA GLN A 139 5.64 16.16 2.93
C GLN A 139 4.16 16.58 2.88
N ARG A 140 3.62 17.11 3.98
CA ARG A 140 2.26 17.67 4.04
C ARG A 140 2.09 18.90 3.14
N VAL A 141 3.11 19.76 3.03
CA VAL A 141 3.11 20.88 2.07
C VAL A 141 3.08 20.36 0.64
N GLY A 142 3.81 19.30 0.34
CA GLY A 142 3.77 18.62 -0.96
C GLY A 142 2.40 18.00 -1.26
N LEU A 143 1.77 17.37 -0.27
CA LEU A 143 0.42 16.84 -0.42
C LEU A 143 -0.61 17.97 -0.62
N ALA A 144 -0.52 19.06 0.14
CA ALA A 144 -1.36 20.24 -0.06
C ALA A 144 -1.18 20.85 -1.46
N GLN A 145 0.03 20.87 -1.99
CA GLN A 145 0.32 21.26 -3.38
C GLN A 145 -0.39 20.34 -4.39
N ALA A 146 -0.35 19.02 -4.16
CA ALA A 146 -1.00 18.06 -5.05
C ALA A 146 -2.52 18.26 -5.07
N LEU A 147 -3.14 18.55 -3.93
CA LEU A 147 -4.59 18.81 -3.77
C LEU A 147 -5.08 20.13 -4.37
N LEU A 148 -4.21 21.11 -4.62
CA LEU A 148 -4.62 22.37 -5.25
C LEU A 148 -5.29 22.13 -6.60
N ASN A 149 -6.37 22.86 -6.85
CA ASN A 149 -7.26 22.76 -8.01
C ASN A 149 -8.17 21.51 -7.99
N ASP A 150 -8.33 20.88 -6.83
CA ASP A 150 -9.26 19.77 -6.60
C ASP A 150 -9.19 18.70 -7.71
N PRO A 151 -8.02 18.07 -7.92
CA PRO A 151 -7.82 17.14 -9.02
C PRO A 151 -8.60 15.84 -8.80
N PRO A 152 -9.30 15.30 -9.82
CA PRO A 152 -10.02 14.03 -9.68
C PRO A 152 -9.10 12.83 -9.44
N VAL A 153 -7.81 12.94 -9.77
CA VAL A 153 -6.80 11.89 -9.61
C VAL A 153 -5.62 12.42 -8.80
N LEU A 154 -5.19 11.62 -7.82
CA LEU A 154 -3.98 11.87 -7.02
C LEU A 154 -3.00 10.71 -7.22
N ILE A 155 -1.75 11.05 -7.53
CA ILE A 155 -0.64 10.09 -7.63
C ILE A 155 0.36 10.46 -6.53
N LEU A 156 0.53 9.56 -5.56
CA LEU A 156 1.38 9.76 -4.39
C LEU A 156 2.52 8.74 -4.42
N ASP A 157 3.73 9.22 -4.70
CA ASP A 157 4.92 8.37 -4.83
C ASP A 157 5.69 8.36 -3.51
N GLU A 158 5.65 7.22 -2.78
CA GLU A 158 6.29 6.99 -1.48
C GLU A 158 6.02 8.12 -0.45
N PRO A 159 4.75 8.50 -0.17
CA PRO A 159 4.43 9.70 0.61
C PRO A 159 4.88 9.66 2.07
N THR A 160 5.24 8.50 2.59
CA THR A 160 5.59 8.27 4.00
C THR A 160 7.07 7.93 4.21
N VAL A 161 7.85 7.84 3.13
CA VAL A 161 9.25 7.42 3.19
C VAL A 161 10.10 8.32 4.09
N GLY A 162 10.76 7.71 5.09
CA GLY A 162 11.65 8.39 6.03
C GLY A 162 10.95 9.35 6.99
N LEU A 163 9.67 9.13 7.25
CA LEU A 163 8.90 9.75 8.33
C LEU A 163 8.95 8.88 9.59
N ASP A 164 8.76 9.51 10.75
CA ASP A 164 8.58 8.77 12.00
C ASP A 164 7.19 8.11 12.09
N PRO A 165 6.98 7.10 12.95
CA PRO A 165 5.72 6.36 13.03
C PRO A 165 4.48 7.24 13.26
N ARG A 166 4.60 8.32 14.04
CA ARG A 166 3.49 9.24 14.31
C ARG A 166 3.10 10.01 13.03
N GLN A 167 4.09 10.53 12.31
CA GLN A 167 3.87 11.24 11.05
C GLN A 167 3.28 10.33 9.97
N ILE A 168 3.69 9.06 9.92
CA ILE A 168 3.10 8.05 9.02
C ILE A 168 1.60 7.91 9.28
N VAL A 169 1.19 7.76 10.54
CA VAL A 169 -0.23 7.66 10.91
C VAL A 169 -1.00 8.90 10.46
N GLU A 170 -0.44 10.09 10.67
CA GLU A 170 -1.06 11.36 10.32
C GLU A 170 -1.24 11.53 8.80
N ILE A 171 -0.21 11.22 7.99
CA ILE A 171 -0.30 11.25 6.51
C ILE A 171 -1.32 10.22 6.03
N ARG A 172 -1.32 9.03 6.60
CA ARG A 172 -2.28 7.98 6.25
C ARG A 172 -3.73 8.41 6.51
N GLN A 173 -3.99 9.08 7.63
CA GLN A 173 -5.32 9.61 7.93
C GLN A 173 -5.76 10.65 6.91
N ILE A 174 -4.86 11.54 6.49
CA ILE A 174 -5.14 12.50 5.43
C ILE A 174 -5.51 11.76 4.13
N ILE A 175 -4.68 10.79 3.70
CA ILE A 175 -4.93 10.03 2.46
C ILE A 175 -6.27 9.28 2.53
N LYS A 176 -6.60 8.67 3.67
CA LYS A 176 -7.91 8.00 3.87
C LYS A 176 -9.09 8.96 3.75
N GLY A 177 -8.93 10.19 4.23
CA GLY A 177 -9.95 11.23 4.11
C GLY A 177 -10.23 11.67 2.67
N LEU A 178 -9.34 11.37 1.73
CA LEU A 178 -9.51 11.69 0.30
C LEU A 178 -10.35 10.64 -0.46
N ARG A 179 -10.64 9.50 0.18
CA ARG A 179 -11.44 8.41 -0.41
C ARG A 179 -12.81 8.93 -0.87
N HIS A 180 -13.30 8.41 -1.97
CA HIS A 180 -14.54 8.74 -2.65
C HIS A 180 -14.57 10.12 -3.32
N GLU A 181 -13.85 11.11 -2.81
CA GLU A 181 -13.73 12.43 -3.44
C GLU A 181 -12.70 12.42 -4.56
N HIS A 182 -11.57 11.73 -4.31
CA HIS A 182 -10.49 11.57 -5.27
C HIS A 182 -10.22 10.10 -5.58
N THR A 183 -9.70 9.82 -6.78
CA THR A 183 -9.10 8.53 -7.13
C THR A 183 -7.62 8.61 -6.81
N VAL A 184 -7.11 7.72 -5.96
CA VAL A 184 -5.74 7.81 -5.45
C VAL A 184 -4.93 6.59 -5.89
N ILE A 185 -3.73 6.81 -6.45
CA ILE A 185 -2.69 5.77 -6.54
C ILE A 185 -1.62 6.11 -5.52
N LEU A 186 -1.34 5.17 -4.64
CA LEU A 186 -0.33 5.25 -3.60
C LEU A 186 0.78 4.25 -3.88
N SER A 187 1.98 4.72 -4.31
CA SER A 187 3.13 3.83 -4.40
C SER A 187 3.80 3.69 -3.04
N THR A 188 4.16 2.48 -2.67
CA THR A 188 4.91 2.19 -1.45
C THR A 188 5.61 0.84 -1.53
N HIS A 189 6.63 0.65 -0.71
CA HIS A 189 7.24 -0.65 -0.43
C HIS A 189 6.87 -1.15 0.97
N ILE A 190 6.03 -0.42 1.71
CA ILE A 190 5.63 -0.68 3.10
C ILE A 190 4.25 -1.34 3.11
N LEU A 191 4.22 -2.65 3.33
CA LEU A 191 3.00 -3.47 3.27
C LEU A 191 1.91 -3.09 4.29
N PRO A 192 2.23 -2.77 5.57
CA PRO A 192 1.23 -2.28 6.51
C PRO A 192 0.50 -1.01 6.04
N GLU A 193 1.12 -0.18 5.23
CA GLU A 193 0.47 1.01 4.67
C GLU A 193 -0.63 0.63 3.70
N VAL A 194 -0.34 -0.34 2.83
CA VAL A 194 -1.29 -0.84 1.84
C VAL A 194 -2.49 -1.48 2.53
N SER A 195 -2.25 -2.43 3.44
CA SER A 195 -3.32 -3.14 4.16
C SER A 195 -4.26 -2.22 4.93
N MET A 196 -3.72 -1.11 5.47
CA MET A 196 -4.51 -0.18 6.28
C MET A 196 -5.17 0.94 5.48
N THR A 197 -4.74 1.21 4.25
CA THR A 197 -5.12 2.44 3.52
C THR A 197 -5.81 2.17 2.21
N CYS A 198 -5.41 1.12 1.50
CA CYS A 198 -5.83 0.86 0.12
C CYS A 198 -7.04 -0.08 0.05
N ASP A 199 -7.88 0.14 -0.96
CA ASP A 199 -9.01 -0.74 -1.28
C ASP A 199 -8.55 -1.98 -2.03
N ARG A 200 -7.63 -1.78 -2.98
CA ARG A 200 -6.99 -2.81 -3.78
C ARG A 200 -5.50 -2.51 -3.88
N VAL A 201 -4.75 -3.53 -4.26
CA VAL A 201 -3.31 -3.43 -4.46
C VAL A 201 -2.92 -4.06 -5.79
N VAL A 202 -2.01 -3.42 -6.48
CA VAL A 202 -1.23 -3.98 -7.59
C VAL A 202 0.15 -4.29 -7.03
N ILE A 203 0.54 -5.54 -7.06
CA ILE A 203 1.90 -5.99 -6.71
C ILE A 203 2.70 -6.04 -8.00
N ILE A 204 3.89 -5.40 -7.98
CA ILE A 204 4.81 -5.42 -9.11
C ILE A 204 6.17 -5.98 -8.70
N SER A 205 6.76 -6.76 -9.60
CA SER A 205 8.14 -7.26 -9.52
C SER A 205 8.76 -7.18 -10.92
N ASP A 206 10.03 -6.82 -11.02
CA ASP A 206 10.80 -6.74 -12.28
C ASP A 206 10.08 -6.03 -13.45
N GLY A 207 9.30 -4.99 -13.12
CA GLY A 207 8.55 -4.19 -14.08
C GLY A 207 7.25 -4.85 -14.58
N ARG A 208 6.79 -5.96 -14.00
CA ARG A 208 5.56 -6.68 -14.35
C ARG A 208 4.54 -6.65 -13.22
N VAL A 209 3.26 -6.82 -13.55
CA VAL A 209 2.22 -7.08 -12.55
C VAL A 209 2.26 -8.54 -12.14
N THR A 210 2.44 -8.79 -10.86
CA THR A 210 2.42 -10.12 -10.26
C THR A 210 1.02 -10.47 -9.75
N ALA A 211 0.35 -9.51 -9.11
CA ALA A 211 -1.00 -9.71 -8.58
C ALA A 211 -1.80 -8.40 -8.53
N VAL A 212 -3.12 -8.52 -8.66
CA VAL A 212 -4.08 -7.41 -8.46
C VAL A 212 -5.29 -7.93 -7.72
N ASP A 213 -5.49 -7.51 -6.46
CA ASP A 213 -6.68 -7.86 -5.68
C ASP A 213 -6.80 -6.95 -4.44
N THR A 214 -7.79 -7.19 -3.59
CA THR A 214 -7.85 -6.60 -2.25
C THR A 214 -6.75 -7.22 -1.35
N PRO A 215 -6.23 -6.49 -0.35
CA PRO A 215 -5.27 -7.05 0.61
C PRO A 215 -5.75 -8.35 1.26
N ASP A 216 -7.04 -8.40 1.66
CA ASP A 216 -7.65 -9.58 2.28
C ASP A 216 -7.68 -10.79 1.32
N ASN A 217 -8.09 -10.59 0.07
CA ASN A 217 -8.14 -11.65 -0.94
C ASN A 217 -6.75 -12.20 -1.27
N LEU A 218 -5.74 -11.33 -1.37
CA LEU A 218 -4.36 -11.77 -1.61
C LEU A 218 -3.86 -12.67 -0.48
N THR A 219 -4.15 -12.29 0.76
CA THR A 219 -3.80 -13.06 1.95
C THR A 219 -4.53 -14.41 1.98
N GLU A 220 -5.83 -14.41 1.63
CA GLU A 220 -6.63 -15.64 1.63
C GLU A 220 -6.22 -16.63 0.51
N ARG A 221 -5.87 -16.10 -0.68
CA ARG A 221 -5.39 -16.93 -1.81
C ARG A 221 -4.03 -17.55 -1.57
N ALA A 222 -3.11 -16.82 -0.96
CA ALA A 222 -1.77 -17.31 -0.64
C ALA A 222 -1.78 -18.36 0.46
N GLN A 223 -2.78 -18.37 1.32
CA GLN A 223 -2.94 -19.41 2.33
C GLN A 223 -3.44 -20.71 1.69
N HIS A 224 -2.60 -21.71 1.52
CA HIS A 224 -2.99 -23.06 1.09
C HIS A 224 -3.78 -23.82 2.16
N HIS A 225 -3.53 -23.49 3.44
CA HIS A 225 -4.15 -24.10 4.61
C HIS A 225 -4.62 -23.02 5.59
N ARG A 226 -5.65 -23.31 6.40
CA ARG A 226 -5.96 -22.44 7.54
C ARG A 226 -4.96 -22.71 8.64
N LEU A 227 -4.28 -21.68 9.10
CA LEU A 227 -3.36 -21.77 10.22
C LEU A 227 -4.06 -21.35 11.51
N ILE A 228 -3.89 -22.14 12.56
CA ILE A 228 -4.46 -21.90 13.88
C ILE A 228 -3.32 -21.94 14.89
N HIS A 229 -3.20 -20.86 15.66
CA HIS A 229 -2.29 -20.79 16.79
C HIS A 229 -3.01 -21.29 18.04
N LEU A 230 -2.35 -22.18 18.77
CA LEU A 230 -2.78 -22.63 20.08
C LEU A 230 -1.64 -22.45 21.07
N GLN A 231 -1.99 -22.08 22.30
CA GLN A 231 -1.09 -22.15 23.44
C GLN A 231 -1.65 -23.16 24.43
N ILE A 232 -0.91 -24.25 24.66
CA ILE A 232 -1.38 -25.40 25.42
C ILE A 232 -0.35 -25.70 26.51
N GLN A 233 -0.85 -25.95 27.73
CA GLN A 233 -0.08 -26.51 28.83
C GLN A 233 -0.36 -28.01 28.92
N GLY A 234 0.62 -28.82 28.52
CA GLY A 234 0.54 -30.29 28.49
C GLY A 234 1.86 -30.91 28.01
N PRO A 235 2.00 -32.26 28.08
CA PRO A 235 3.18 -32.96 27.59
C PRO A 235 3.31 -32.85 26.08
N GLU A 236 4.38 -32.20 25.58
CA GLU A 236 4.57 -31.87 24.18
C GLU A 236 4.34 -33.02 23.21
N ALA A 237 5.00 -34.15 23.46
CA ALA A 237 4.90 -35.33 22.60
C ALA A 237 3.47 -35.86 22.47
N GLN A 238 2.71 -35.85 23.58
CA GLN A 238 1.32 -36.28 23.59
C GLN A 238 0.39 -35.27 22.91
N VAL A 239 0.58 -33.98 23.18
CA VAL A 239 -0.18 -32.88 22.54
C VAL A 239 0.02 -32.93 21.02
N THR A 240 1.27 -32.98 20.56
CA THR A 240 1.60 -33.04 19.13
C THR A 240 1.02 -34.28 18.44
N ALA A 241 1.17 -35.46 19.06
CA ALA A 241 0.63 -36.72 18.53
C ALA A 241 -0.89 -36.68 18.44
N HIS A 242 -1.55 -36.19 19.49
CA HIS A 242 -3.02 -36.11 19.56
C HIS A 242 -3.57 -35.13 18.50
N LEU A 243 -3.00 -33.93 18.41
CA LEU A 243 -3.41 -32.93 17.41
C LEU A 243 -3.21 -33.44 15.97
N ARG A 244 -2.10 -34.11 15.67
CA ARG A 244 -1.85 -34.74 14.35
C ARG A 244 -2.84 -35.86 14.01
N GLY A 245 -3.42 -36.53 15.01
CA GLY A 245 -4.40 -37.59 14.80
C GLY A 245 -5.82 -37.11 14.52
N LEU A 246 -6.10 -35.80 14.61
CA LEU A 246 -7.42 -35.25 14.33
C LEU A 246 -7.68 -35.13 12.83
N GLU A 247 -8.90 -35.46 12.42
CA GLU A 247 -9.35 -35.36 11.02
C GLU A 247 -9.28 -33.90 10.53
N GLY A 248 -8.67 -33.70 9.36
CA GLY A 248 -8.55 -32.37 8.75
C GLY A 248 -7.31 -31.57 9.18
N ILE A 249 -6.44 -32.15 10.01
CA ILE A 249 -5.13 -31.57 10.34
C ILE A 249 -4.12 -31.97 9.27
N VAL A 250 -3.40 -30.98 8.73
CA VAL A 250 -2.36 -31.16 7.72
C VAL A 250 -0.96 -31.23 8.35
N SER A 251 -0.68 -30.28 9.24
CA SER A 251 0.57 -30.29 10.02
C SER A 251 0.40 -29.68 11.40
N VAL A 252 1.31 -30.04 12.31
CA VAL A 252 1.40 -29.46 13.65
C VAL A 252 2.87 -29.16 13.91
N GLU A 253 3.17 -27.91 14.15
CA GLU A 253 4.50 -27.39 14.52
C GLU A 253 4.44 -26.83 15.93
N GLY A 254 5.28 -27.33 16.84
CA GLY A 254 5.41 -26.84 18.20
C GLY A 254 6.65 -25.96 18.35
N THR A 255 6.52 -24.82 19.04
CA THR A 255 7.64 -23.94 19.37
C THR A 255 7.71 -23.71 20.87
N GLY A 256 8.91 -23.88 21.49
CA GLY A 256 9.19 -23.64 22.90
C GLY A 256 10.19 -24.61 23.48
N ASP A 257 11.14 -24.11 24.30
CA ASP A 257 12.32 -24.87 24.77
C ASP A 257 12.25 -25.38 26.21
N SER A 258 11.16 -25.12 26.98
CA SER A 258 11.13 -25.39 28.42
C SER A 258 10.06 -26.42 28.81
N ALA A 259 10.47 -27.46 29.51
CA ALA A 259 9.54 -28.46 30.10
C ALA A 259 8.73 -27.80 31.24
N GLY A 260 7.38 -27.85 31.14
CA GLY A 260 6.46 -27.37 32.17
C GLY A 260 5.86 -25.99 31.92
N GLU A 261 6.33 -25.22 30.90
CA GLU A 261 5.71 -23.98 30.50
C GLU A 261 4.65 -24.18 29.38
N PRO A 262 3.69 -23.28 29.23
CA PRO A 262 2.74 -23.33 28.12
C PRO A 262 3.48 -23.23 26.80
N ARG A 263 3.22 -24.18 25.88
CA ARG A 263 3.85 -24.21 24.56
C ARG A 263 2.92 -23.68 23.49
N SER A 264 3.51 -23.04 22.50
CA SER A 264 2.83 -22.58 21.30
C SER A 264 2.85 -23.66 20.22
N TYR A 265 1.71 -23.85 19.57
CA TYR A 265 1.55 -24.77 18.44
C TYR A 265 0.93 -24.00 17.28
N THR A 266 1.49 -24.18 16.08
CA THR A 266 0.88 -23.77 14.82
C THR A 266 0.32 -25.00 14.14
N VAL A 267 -0.99 -25.01 13.95
CA VAL A 267 -1.71 -26.13 13.35
C VAL A 267 -2.24 -25.69 11.98
N ALA A 268 -1.79 -26.38 10.92
CA ALA A 268 -2.33 -26.21 9.58
C ALA A 268 -3.52 -27.17 9.39
N THR A 269 -4.66 -26.64 8.94
CA THR A 269 -5.89 -27.41 8.72
C THR A 269 -6.37 -27.26 7.27
N ILE A 270 -7.23 -28.18 6.85
CA ILE A 270 -7.94 -28.06 5.56
C ILE A 270 -8.79 -26.77 5.54
N LYS A 271 -8.99 -26.18 4.34
CA LYS A 271 -9.74 -24.91 4.19
C LYS A 271 -11.24 -25.06 4.35
N GLU A 272 -11.77 -26.20 4.00
CA GLU A 272 -13.20 -26.47 3.82
C GLU A 272 -13.97 -26.44 5.16
N ARG A 273 -13.29 -26.68 6.27
CA ARG A 273 -13.92 -26.76 7.60
C ARG A 273 -13.19 -25.91 8.64
N ASP A 274 -13.96 -25.23 9.49
CA ASP A 274 -13.40 -24.52 10.64
C ASP A 274 -13.23 -25.51 11.81
N LEU A 275 -12.00 -25.89 12.09
CA LEU A 275 -11.66 -26.88 13.12
C LEU A 275 -11.36 -26.27 14.49
N ARG A 276 -11.53 -24.97 14.69
CA ARG A 276 -11.21 -24.31 15.98
C ARG A 276 -11.97 -24.91 17.15
N ALA A 277 -13.27 -25.17 17.00
CA ALA A 277 -14.09 -25.77 18.05
C ALA A 277 -13.66 -27.22 18.33
N ASP A 278 -13.31 -27.99 17.30
CA ASP A 278 -12.88 -29.37 17.44
C ASP A 278 -11.51 -29.46 18.14
N LEU A 279 -10.57 -28.57 17.76
CA LEU A 279 -9.26 -28.43 18.39
C LEU A 279 -9.41 -28.07 19.91
N ALA A 280 -10.24 -27.08 20.23
CA ALA A 280 -10.46 -26.68 21.59
C ALA A 280 -11.03 -27.86 22.43
N ARG A 281 -12.01 -28.58 21.88
CA ARG A 281 -12.62 -29.74 22.54
C ARG A 281 -11.61 -30.86 22.76
N ALA A 282 -10.80 -31.16 21.74
CA ALA A 282 -9.79 -32.21 21.81
C ALA A 282 -8.74 -31.93 22.88
N VAL A 283 -8.27 -30.69 23.00
CA VAL A 283 -7.31 -30.30 24.05
C VAL A 283 -7.90 -30.46 25.45
N VAL A 284 -9.13 -29.94 25.66
CA VAL A 284 -9.79 -29.97 26.97
C VAL A 284 -10.16 -31.40 27.38
N GLN A 285 -10.59 -32.25 26.45
CA GLN A 285 -10.93 -33.66 26.72
C GLN A 285 -9.74 -34.49 27.22
N GLN A 286 -8.52 -34.15 26.83
CA GLN A 286 -7.28 -34.77 27.32
C GLN A 286 -6.84 -34.23 28.69
N GLY A 287 -7.59 -33.29 29.29
CA GLY A 287 -7.24 -32.68 30.56
C GLY A 287 -6.13 -31.61 30.46
N TRP A 288 -5.76 -31.20 29.27
CA TRP A 288 -4.77 -30.14 29.08
C TRP A 288 -5.40 -28.75 29.16
N GLN A 289 -4.60 -27.75 29.54
CA GLN A 289 -5.08 -26.38 29.61
C GLN A 289 -4.85 -25.68 28.26
N LEU A 290 -5.95 -25.20 27.68
CA LEU A 290 -5.91 -24.35 26.49
C LEU A 290 -5.87 -22.88 26.94
N LEU A 291 -4.79 -22.19 26.70
CA LEU A 291 -4.57 -20.80 27.14
C LEU A 291 -4.89 -19.80 26.04
N GLU A 292 -4.60 -20.16 24.79
CA GLU A 292 -4.91 -19.32 23.61
C GLU A 292 -5.34 -20.21 22.45
N LEU A 293 -6.33 -19.74 21.69
CA LEU A 293 -6.70 -20.28 20.40
C LEU A 293 -7.12 -19.14 19.47
N ARG A 294 -6.36 -18.90 18.44
CA ARG A 294 -6.68 -17.88 17.43
C ARG A 294 -6.31 -18.31 16.02
N PRO A 295 -7.05 -17.87 15.00
CA PRO A 295 -6.62 -18.07 13.64
C PRO A 295 -5.34 -17.26 13.39
N LEU A 296 -4.36 -17.85 12.69
CA LEU A 296 -3.24 -17.15 12.09
C LEU A 296 -3.62 -16.84 10.65
N ARG A 297 -3.55 -15.57 10.30
CA ARG A 297 -3.59 -15.13 8.90
C ARG A 297 -2.16 -14.84 8.47
N LEU A 298 -1.81 -15.26 7.27
CA LEU A 298 -0.58 -14.78 6.66
C LEU A 298 -0.62 -13.25 6.64
N SER A 299 0.47 -12.63 6.99
CA SER A 299 0.63 -11.21 6.77
C SER A 299 0.78 -10.94 5.26
N LEU A 300 0.44 -9.74 4.82
CA LEU A 300 0.67 -9.36 3.43
C LEU A 300 2.18 -9.40 3.08
N GLU A 301 3.07 -9.28 4.09
CA GLU A 301 4.52 -9.47 3.94
C GLU A 301 4.88 -10.89 3.49
N GLU A 302 4.31 -11.90 4.14
CA GLU A 302 4.57 -13.31 3.79
C GLU A 302 4.04 -13.61 2.39
N VAL A 303 2.86 -13.10 2.05
CA VAL A 303 2.28 -13.20 0.70
C VAL A 303 3.18 -12.54 -0.35
N PHE A 304 3.67 -11.35 -0.05
CA PHE A 304 4.54 -10.60 -0.95
C PHE A 304 5.86 -11.36 -1.22
N VAL A 305 6.48 -11.89 -0.17
CA VAL A 305 7.71 -12.70 -0.31
C VAL A 305 7.44 -13.93 -1.18
N GLN A 306 6.35 -14.66 -0.94
CA GLN A 306 5.98 -15.84 -1.76
C GLN A 306 5.83 -15.45 -3.24
N LEU A 307 5.03 -14.43 -3.55
CA LEU A 307 4.76 -14.00 -4.93
C LEU A 307 6.01 -13.50 -5.66
N THR A 308 6.94 -12.84 -4.96
CA THR A 308 8.17 -12.33 -5.58
C THR A 308 9.26 -13.42 -5.73
N THR A 309 9.30 -14.43 -4.84
CA THR A 309 10.27 -15.54 -4.90
C THR A 309 9.88 -16.59 -5.94
N GLU A 310 8.59 -16.88 -6.11
CA GLU A 310 8.10 -17.82 -7.13
C GLU A 310 8.40 -17.33 -8.56
N GLU A 311 8.36 -16.02 -8.80
CA GLU A 311 8.75 -15.43 -10.09
C GLU A 311 10.24 -15.56 -10.37
N GLU A 312 11.12 -15.38 -9.39
CA GLU A 312 12.56 -15.57 -9.55
C GLU A 312 12.88 -17.02 -9.95
N ALA A 313 12.18 -18.01 -9.38
CA ALA A 313 12.33 -19.41 -9.69
C ALA A 313 11.80 -19.81 -11.08
N THR A 314 10.82 -19.07 -11.61
CA THR A 314 10.22 -19.36 -12.94
C THR A 314 11.01 -18.69 -14.08
N ASN A 315 11.80 -17.65 -13.78
CA ASN A 315 12.59 -16.88 -14.75
C ASN A 315 14.10 -17.29 -14.79
N ALA A 316 14.54 -18.23 -13.96
CA ALA A 316 15.88 -18.82 -13.92
C ALA A 316 15.93 -20.14 -14.69
#